data_b46a4c1fe7832ea820f7b722d9beeb93
#
_entry.id   b46a4c1fe7832ea820f7b722d9beeb93
#
_cell.length_a   1.000
_cell.length_b   1.000
_cell.length_c   1.000
_cell.angle_alpha   90.00
_cell.angle_beta   90.00
_cell.angle_gamma   90.00
#
_symmetry.space_group_name_H-M   'P 1'
#
loop_
_entity.id
_entity.type
_entity.pdbx_description
1 polymer ?
#
loop_
_entity_poly.entity_id
_entity_poly.type
_entity_poly.pdbx_seq_one_letter_code
_entity_poly.pdbx_strand_id
1 'polypeptide(L)'
;MLMDKKILLFLALSAAGYPLCNQAQSQFKLQTQEIKNADNEPAPVFPVPSDRQLKWNETEFYAFYHYGMNTYTDKEWGGGGEPESKFAPTAKPNPRQWLETAKKAGMKGGIAVVKHHDGFCLWPTETTTHSVLKAGNANGRTTNIPKDFAEAAHDLKMKYGFYVSPWDMNSAYWGDGTDNYAKKVFLPQCAELAKYGADQFEMWFDGATGGDHAGYYGGANTTRTISDAGIYYDMPNLRDSIHNICPNIIMWGLGGEARWIGNEAGWAGETCWSMGDGTSGDENGWLWHPGESDAKATNRGWFWHAGESPLSAERLFQMYLETVGRNATLILNLPPDKSGSLPPATVNVMTDLGKLLTKRLGTDLARNAKVTVSEERKAGAARNYVATNLTDDNKDTYWAPNDGTTTATITLQWDEPQTVRYVSMMEYIKLGQRVKGFTIETSMNGTTWTSRGGAIAKTTIGYKRIIPLNGSTSASYTETGFQAKYLRVKITNSKACPLLHTLSVY
;
A
#
# COMPACT_ATOMS: atom_id res chain seq x y z
N MET A 1 -37.11 -39.79 16.54
CA MET A 1 -36.04 -38.84 16.24
C MET A 1 -35.42 -39.28 14.92
N LEU A 2 -36.00 -38.75 13.82
CA LEU A 2 -35.62 -39.11 12.46
C LEU A 2 -34.59 -38.10 12.00
N MET A 3 -33.31 -38.47 11.94
CA MET A 3 -32.28 -37.71 11.27
C MET A 3 -32.50 -37.78 9.77
N ASP A 4 -32.53 -36.62 9.14
CA ASP A 4 -32.89 -36.41 7.74
C ASP A 4 -31.93 -37.18 6.82
N LYS A 5 -32.47 -38.08 5.98
CA LYS A 5 -31.72 -38.88 5.01
C LYS A 5 -30.87 -38.07 4.04
N LYS A 6 -31.15 -36.78 3.89
CA LYS A 6 -30.36 -35.87 3.05
C LYS A 6 -29.00 -35.55 3.63
N ILE A 7 -28.87 -35.50 4.95
CA ILE A 7 -27.57 -35.24 5.63
C ILE A 7 -26.64 -36.45 5.52
N LEU A 8 -27.22 -37.69 5.55
CA LEU A 8 -26.43 -38.90 5.37
C LEU A 8 -25.93 -39.06 3.92
N LEU A 9 -26.67 -38.59 2.92
CA LEU A 9 -26.26 -38.68 1.51
C LEU A 9 -25.11 -37.68 1.20
N PHE A 10 -25.09 -36.53 1.85
CA PHE A 10 -23.98 -35.55 1.72
C PHE A 10 -22.70 -36.04 2.39
N LEU A 11 -22.80 -36.70 3.54
CA LEU A 11 -21.66 -37.33 4.23
C LEU A 11 -21.11 -38.55 3.48
N ALA A 12 -21.97 -39.32 2.80
CA ALA A 12 -21.54 -40.50 2.01
C ALA A 12 -20.83 -40.09 0.70
N LEU A 13 -21.26 -38.97 0.05
CA LEU A 13 -20.59 -38.43 -1.13
C LEU A 13 -19.25 -37.78 -0.80
N SER A 14 -19.09 -37.19 0.38
CA SER A 14 -17.82 -36.66 0.85
C SER A 14 -16.81 -37.76 1.17
N ALA A 15 -17.27 -38.92 1.68
CA ALA A 15 -16.40 -40.06 2.01
C ALA A 15 -15.91 -40.82 0.76
N ALA A 16 -16.70 -40.86 -0.33
CA ALA A 16 -16.32 -41.54 -1.58
C ALA A 16 -15.38 -40.71 -2.47
N GLY A 17 -15.37 -39.39 -2.35
CA GLY A 17 -14.49 -38.47 -3.09
C GLY A 17 -13.10 -38.25 -2.46
N TYR A 18 -12.93 -38.63 -1.20
CA TYR A 18 -11.72 -38.35 -0.43
C TYR A 18 -10.43 -39.06 -0.92
N PRO A 19 -10.45 -40.28 -1.46
CA PRO A 19 -9.20 -40.92 -1.86
C PRO A 19 -8.52 -40.29 -3.06
N LEU A 20 -9.30 -39.78 -4.04
CA LEU A 20 -8.75 -39.14 -5.26
C LEU A 20 -8.22 -37.74 -4.97
N CYS A 21 -8.92 -36.98 -4.12
CA CYS A 21 -8.47 -35.64 -3.72
C CYS A 21 -7.22 -35.71 -2.82
N ASN A 22 -7.16 -36.68 -1.91
CA ASN A 22 -5.99 -36.89 -1.06
C ASN A 22 -4.76 -37.38 -1.85
N GLN A 23 -4.94 -38.20 -2.89
CA GLN A 23 -3.85 -38.60 -3.75
C GLN A 23 -3.33 -37.48 -4.61
N ALA A 24 -4.23 -36.62 -5.17
CA ALA A 24 -3.83 -35.45 -5.91
C ALA A 24 -3.13 -34.41 -5.03
N GLN A 25 -3.63 -34.17 -3.81
CA GLN A 25 -2.98 -33.28 -2.84
C GLN A 25 -1.64 -33.82 -2.33
N SER A 26 -1.52 -35.16 -2.13
CA SER A 26 -0.25 -35.75 -1.72
C SER A 26 0.77 -35.77 -2.84
N GLN A 27 0.36 -36.01 -4.09
CA GLN A 27 1.25 -35.87 -5.27
C GLN A 27 1.68 -34.44 -5.52
N PHE A 28 0.77 -33.46 -5.38
CA PHE A 28 1.11 -32.04 -5.47
C PHE A 28 2.05 -31.60 -4.35
N LYS A 29 1.84 -32.04 -3.12
CA LYS A 29 2.76 -31.81 -2.00
C LYS A 29 4.13 -32.45 -2.22
N LEU A 30 4.18 -33.67 -2.76
CA LEU A 30 5.43 -34.36 -3.07
C LEU A 30 6.20 -33.66 -4.18
N GLN A 31 5.56 -33.28 -5.29
CA GLN A 31 6.21 -32.51 -6.35
C GLN A 31 6.71 -31.14 -5.91
N THR A 32 5.92 -30.42 -5.11
CA THR A 32 6.32 -29.11 -4.54
C THR A 32 7.48 -29.29 -3.55
N GLN A 33 7.51 -30.39 -2.82
CA GLN A 33 8.55 -30.69 -1.84
C GLN A 33 9.86 -31.15 -2.53
N GLU A 34 9.78 -31.90 -3.62
CA GLU A 34 10.94 -32.30 -4.43
C GLU A 34 11.59 -31.10 -5.16
N ILE A 35 10.79 -30.21 -5.74
CA ILE A 35 11.30 -28.99 -6.36
C ILE A 35 11.95 -28.06 -5.32
N LYS A 36 11.35 -27.92 -4.13
CA LYS A 36 11.94 -27.16 -3.02
C LYS A 36 13.21 -27.79 -2.48
N ASN A 37 13.26 -29.11 -2.39
CA ASN A 37 14.45 -29.83 -1.96
C ASN A 37 15.62 -29.68 -2.93
N ALA A 38 15.37 -29.58 -4.25
CA ALA A 38 16.42 -29.36 -5.26
C ALA A 38 17.12 -28.02 -5.06
N ASP A 39 16.37 -26.94 -4.76
CA ASP A 39 16.92 -25.60 -4.51
C ASP A 39 17.26 -25.36 -3.04
N ASN A 40 16.95 -26.30 -2.15
CA ASN A 40 17.14 -26.14 -0.71
C ASN A 40 16.47 -24.86 -0.17
N GLU A 41 15.32 -24.48 -0.73
CA GLU A 41 14.61 -23.25 -0.35
C GLU A 41 13.99 -23.39 1.05
N PRO A 42 14.06 -22.34 1.89
CA PRO A 42 13.38 -22.33 3.19
C PRO A 42 11.87 -22.51 3.04
N ALA A 43 11.26 -23.27 3.94
CA ALA A 43 9.81 -23.43 3.95
C ALA A 43 9.09 -22.09 4.21
N PRO A 44 7.94 -21.83 3.58
CA PRO A 44 7.18 -20.61 3.82
C PRO A 44 6.63 -20.57 5.26
N VAL A 45 6.56 -19.37 5.84
CA VAL A 45 5.85 -19.08 7.10
C VAL A 45 4.53 -18.40 6.74
N PHE A 46 3.45 -19.12 6.83
CA PHE A 46 2.12 -18.62 6.48
C PHE A 46 1.59 -17.61 7.52
N PRO A 47 0.74 -16.64 7.07
CA PRO A 47 0.33 -16.42 5.69
C PRO A 47 1.44 -15.81 4.83
N VAL A 48 1.33 -15.97 3.51
CA VAL A 48 2.22 -15.37 2.52
C VAL A 48 1.44 -14.44 1.60
N PRO A 49 2.07 -13.40 1.02
CA PRO A 49 1.42 -12.53 0.05
C PRO A 49 1.10 -13.24 -1.26
N SER A 50 0.03 -12.80 -1.91
CA SER A 50 -0.20 -13.09 -3.33
C SER A 50 0.78 -12.31 -4.22
N ASP A 51 0.95 -12.73 -5.48
CA ASP A 51 1.81 -12.02 -6.44
C ASP A 51 1.37 -10.57 -6.67
N ARG A 52 0.05 -10.27 -6.62
CA ARG A 52 -0.47 -8.91 -6.74
C ARG A 52 -0.11 -8.05 -5.51
N GLN A 53 -0.16 -8.63 -4.30
CA GLN A 53 0.25 -7.94 -3.08
C GLN A 53 1.75 -7.67 -3.05
N LEU A 54 2.59 -8.57 -3.58
CA LEU A 54 4.02 -8.31 -3.74
C LEU A 54 4.27 -7.13 -4.68
N LYS A 55 3.63 -7.09 -5.85
CA LYS A 55 3.74 -5.99 -6.81
C LYS A 55 3.20 -4.66 -6.26
N TRP A 56 2.17 -4.72 -5.44
CA TRP A 56 1.62 -3.56 -4.76
C TRP A 56 2.59 -3.01 -3.70
N ASN A 57 3.17 -3.85 -2.85
CA ASN A 57 4.19 -3.45 -1.89
C ASN A 57 5.37 -2.72 -2.55
N GLU A 58 5.76 -3.11 -3.76
CA GLU A 58 6.82 -2.44 -4.54
C GLU A 58 6.47 -0.98 -4.90
N THR A 59 5.21 -0.58 -4.80
CA THR A 59 4.79 0.82 -5.03
C THR A 59 5.24 1.72 -3.88
N GLU A 60 5.22 1.26 -2.65
CA GLU A 60 5.73 1.91 -1.44
C GLU A 60 5.14 3.31 -1.16
N PHE A 61 5.31 4.25 -2.09
CA PHE A 61 4.99 5.67 -1.95
C PHE A 61 4.33 6.18 -3.22
N TYR A 62 3.11 6.71 -3.09
CA TYR A 62 2.29 7.20 -4.20
C TYR A 62 1.33 8.30 -3.75
N ALA A 63 0.75 9.01 -4.71
CA ALA A 63 -0.11 10.16 -4.45
C ALA A 63 -1.59 9.77 -4.38
N PHE A 64 -2.34 10.55 -3.63
CA PHE A 64 -3.80 10.60 -3.65
C PHE A 64 -4.25 11.96 -4.17
N TYR A 65 -5.33 12.00 -4.96
CA TYR A 65 -5.83 13.25 -5.54
C TYR A 65 -7.32 13.39 -5.26
N HIS A 66 -7.66 14.11 -4.19
CA HIS A 66 -9.04 14.47 -3.89
C HIS A 66 -9.41 15.72 -4.70
N TYR A 67 -10.11 15.48 -5.79
CA TYR A 67 -10.64 16.52 -6.68
C TYR A 67 -12.06 16.12 -7.09
N GLY A 68 -13.01 17.05 -7.09
CA GLY A 68 -14.40 16.76 -7.42
C GLY A 68 -15.38 17.84 -7.00
N MET A 69 -16.62 17.48 -6.77
CA MET A 69 -17.68 18.40 -6.34
C MET A 69 -17.26 19.19 -5.10
N ASN A 70 -16.62 18.55 -4.14
CA ASN A 70 -16.23 19.13 -2.85
C ASN A 70 -15.16 20.23 -3.00
N THR A 71 -14.29 20.18 -4.01
CA THR A 71 -13.37 21.26 -4.37
C THR A 71 -14.12 22.59 -4.66
N TYR A 72 -15.33 22.50 -5.22
CA TYR A 72 -16.13 23.66 -5.64
C TYR A 72 -17.12 24.12 -4.60
N THR A 73 -17.54 23.24 -3.71
CA THR A 73 -18.49 23.53 -2.62
C THR A 73 -17.80 23.89 -1.30
N ASP A 74 -16.47 23.78 -1.23
CA ASP A 74 -15.64 24.04 -0.04
C ASP A 74 -16.05 23.14 1.14
N LYS A 75 -16.28 21.85 0.86
CA LYS A 75 -16.69 20.82 1.83
C LYS A 75 -15.73 19.66 1.79
N GLU A 76 -15.62 18.92 2.90
CA GLU A 76 -14.95 17.62 2.94
C GLU A 76 -15.91 16.51 2.43
N TRP A 77 -17.17 16.57 2.84
CA TRP A 77 -18.23 15.66 2.42
C TRP A 77 -19.42 16.46 1.89
N GLY A 78 -19.78 16.22 0.64
CA GLY A 78 -21.04 16.69 0.07
C GLY A 78 -22.20 15.80 0.53
N GLY A 79 -23.40 16.34 0.50
CA GLY A 79 -24.63 15.60 0.88
C GLY A 79 -25.28 14.84 -0.27
N GLY A 80 -24.72 14.90 -1.49
CA GLY A 80 -25.31 14.25 -2.68
C GLY A 80 -26.42 15.04 -3.36
N GLY A 81 -26.86 16.15 -2.79
CA GLY A 81 -27.86 17.05 -3.37
C GLY A 81 -27.27 18.29 -4.05
N GLU A 82 -25.96 18.39 -4.15
CA GLU A 82 -25.29 19.50 -4.82
C GLU A 82 -25.63 19.51 -6.31
N PRO A 83 -26.07 20.68 -6.85
CA PRO A 83 -26.31 20.78 -8.29
C PRO A 83 -25.03 20.53 -9.08
N GLU A 84 -25.08 19.70 -10.12
CA GLU A 84 -23.92 19.36 -10.96
C GLU A 84 -23.25 20.61 -11.58
N SER A 85 -24.03 21.69 -11.76
CA SER A 85 -23.53 22.99 -12.23
C SER A 85 -22.51 23.66 -11.31
N LYS A 86 -22.38 23.23 -10.05
CA LYS A 86 -21.34 23.69 -9.14
C LYS A 86 -19.95 23.22 -9.57
N PHE A 87 -19.84 22.04 -10.19
CA PHE A 87 -18.59 21.59 -10.77
C PHE A 87 -18.32 22.41 -12.05
N ALA A 88 -17.50 23.45 -11.91
CA ALA A 88 -17.23 24.42 -12.97
C ALA A 88 -15.74 24.82 -13.01
N PRO A 89 -14.85 23.90 -13.41
CA PRO A 89 -13.41 24.16 -13.44
C PRO A 89 -13.07 25.33 -14.36
N THR A 90 -12.18 26.22 -13.89
CA THR A 90 -11.76 27.42 -14.64
C THR A 90 -10.90 27.09 -15.85
N ALA A 91 -10.23 25.92 -15.82
CA ALA A 91 -9.51 25.32 -16.95
C ALA A 91 -9.83 23.84 -17.02
N LYS A 92 -9.46 23.14 -18.09
CA LYS A 92 -9.56 21.68 -18.14
C LYS A 92 -8.65 21.10 -17.05
N PRO A 93 -9.14 20.20 -16.18
CA PRO A 93 -8.31 19.54 -15.17
C PRO A 93 -7.07 18.90 -15.79
N ASN A 94 -5.94 18.93 -15.07
CA ASN A 94 -4.64 18.53 -15.59
C ASN A 94 -4.00 17.37 -14.81
N PRO A 95 -4.52 16.13 -14.96
CA PRO A 95 -3.95 14.95 -14.32
C PRO A 95 -2.47 14.69 -14.62
N ARG A 96 -1.98 15.13 -15.79
CA ARG A 96 -0.56 15.05 -16.13
C ARG A 96 0.30 15.85 -15.15
N GLN A 97 -0.07 17.10 -14.84
CA GLN A 97 0.66 17.94 -13.87
C GLN A 97 0.62 17.31 -12.46
N TRP A 98 -0.47 16.66 -12.09
CA TRP A 98 -0.59 15.94 -10.81
C TRP A 98 0.48 14.83 -10.71
N LEU A 99 0.53 13.95 -11.71
CA LEU A 99 1.48 12.84 -11.75
C LEU A 99 2.94 13.29 -11.94
N GLU A 100 3.20 14.32 -12.75
CA GLU A 100 4.54 14.91 -12.86
C GLU A 100 5.04 15.45 -11.51
N THR A 101 4.14 16.03 -10.71
CA THR A 101 4.47 16.52 -9.37
C THR A 101 4.77 15.36 -8.43
N ALA A 102 3.96 14.29 -8.43
CA ALA A 102 4.24 13.07 -7.68
C ALA A 102 5.59 12.45 -8.07
N LYS A 103 5.88 12.37 -9.36
CA LYS A 103 7.15 11.85 -9.88
C LYS A 103 8.36 12.66 -9.38
N LYS A 104 8.24 14.00 -9.29
CA LYS A 104 9.30 14.85 -8.70
C LYS A 104 9.56 14.53 -7.23
N ALA A 105 8.54 14.11 -6.48
CA ALA A 105 8.68 13.66 -5.09
C ALA A 105 9.25 12.25 -4.95
N GLY A 106 9.49 11.52 -6.04
CA GLY A 106 9.93 10.11 -6.01
C GLY A 106 8.79 9.11 -5.85
N MET A 107 7.54 9.53 -5.98
CA MET A 107 6.37 8.65 -5.95
C MET A 107 6.31 7.78 -7.20
N LYS A 108 5.85 6.53 -7.04
CA LYS A 108 5.80 5.54 -8.12
C LYS A 108 4.45 5.48 -8.85
N GLY A 109 3.44 6.17 -8.33
CA GLY A 109 2.10 6.16 -8.90
C GLY A 109 1.16 7.17 -8.26
N GLY A 110 -0.13 7.02 -8.55
CA GLY A 110 -1.19 7.80 -7.93
C GLY A 110 -2.57 7.17 -8.06
N ILE A 111 -3.45 7.57 -7.16
CA ILE A 111 -4.88 7.23 -7.13
C ILE A 111 -5.68 8.51 -7.33
N ALA A 112 -6.55 8.55 -8.34
CA ALA A 112 -7.48 9.65 -8.52
C ALA A 112 -8.84 9.33 -7.87
N VAL A 113 -9.35 10.23 -7.04
CA VAL A 113 -10.74 10.17 -6.57
C VAL A 113 -11.64 10.52 -7.75
N VAL A 114 -12.40 9.55 -8.25
CA VAL A 114 -13.26 9.75 -9.42
C VAL A 114 -14.74 9.81 -9.07
N LYS A 115 -15.12 9.31 -7.90
CA LYS A 115 -16.41 9.50 -7.25
C LYS A 115 -16.22 9.47 -5.73
N HIS A 116 -16.58 10.54 -5.03
CA HIS A 116 -16.62 10.60 -3.57
C HIS A 116 -18.02 10.27 -3.03
N HIS A 117 -18.26 10.39 -1.74
CA HIS A 117 -19.53 10.05 -1.06
C HIS A 117 -20.73 10.87 -1.54
N ASP A 118 -20.51 12.05 -2.15
CA ASP A 118 -21.56 12.85 -2.78
C ASP A 118 -22.15 12.19 -4.04
N GLY A 119 -21.52 11.14 -4.57
CA GLY A 119 -21.96 10.40 -5.75
C GLY A 119 -21.65 11.06 -7.09
N PHE A 120 -20.99 12.24 -7.11
CA PHE A 120 -20.67 12.92 -8.36
C PHE A 120 -19.53 12.24 -9.11
N CYS A 121 -19.83 11.77 -10.34
CA CYS A 121 -18.87 11.04 -11.17
C CYS A 121 -18.05 11.98 -12.06
N LEU A 122 -16.72 11.87 -11.98
CA LEU A 122 -15.76 12.66 -12.78
C LEU A 122 -15.48 12.06 -14.18
N TRP A 123 -16.40 11.23 -14.68
CA TRP A 123 -16.38 10.67 -16.04
C TRP A 123 -17.81 10.57 -16.59
N PRO A 124 -17.98 10.46 -17.92
CA PRO A 124 -19.29 10.34 -18.57
C PRO A 124 -19.86 8.92 -18.38
N THR A 125 -20.27 8.59 -17.14
CA THR A 125 -20.88 7.30 -16.80
C THR A 125 -22.29 7.20 -17.33
N GLU A 126 -22.74 5.99 -17.67
CA GLU A 126 -24.12 5.70 -18.04
C GLU A 126 -25.02 5.34 -16.82
N THR A 127 -24.42 5.17 -15.62
CA THR A 127 -25.11 4.66 -14.43
C THR A 127 -25.91 5.71 -13.67
N THR A 128 -25.54 6.98 -13.82
CA THR A 128 -26.20 8.11 -13.14
C THR A 128 -26.13 9.37 -13.98
N THR A 129 -27.09 10.27 -13.76
CA THR A 129 -27.05 11.63 -14.32
C THR A 129 -26.24 12.61 -13.46
N HIS A 130 -25.84 12.21 -12.24
CA HIS A 130 -25.03 13.02 -11.34
C HIS A 130 -23.54 12.90 -11.70
N SER A 131 -23.16 13.57 -12.79
CA SER A 131 -21.83 13.44 -13.39
C SER A 131 -21.40 14.70 -14.15
N VAL A 132 -20.18 14.68 -14.62
CA VAL A 132 -19.54 15.74 -15.44
C VAL A 132 -20.39 16.14 -16.65
N LEU A 133 -21.25 15.26 -17.18
CA LEU A 133 -22.10 15.58 -18.34
C LEU A 133 -23.04 16.76 -18.08
N LYS A 134 -23.37 17.04 -16.81
CA LYS A 134 -24.19 18.19 -16.40
C LYS A 134 -23.42 19.31 -15.71
N ALA A 135 -22.09 19.27 -15.78
CA ALA A 135 -21.23 20.29 -15.17
C ALA A 135 -21.54 21.72 -15.65
N GLY A 136 -21.20 22.71 -14.81
CA GLY A 136 -21.61 24.10 -15.00
C GLY A 136 -21.00 24.82 -16.19
N ASN A 137 -19.89 24.34 -16.75
CA ASN A 137 -19.24 24.94 -17.90
C ASN A 137 -18.68 23.90 -18.88
N ALA A 138 -18.11 24.36 -20.00
CA ALA A 138 -17.57 23.50 -21.04
C ALA A 138 -16.37 22.66 -20.54
N ASN A 139 -15.48 23.24 -19.72
CA ASN A 139 -14.34 22.50 -19.16
C ASN A 139 -14.81 21.33 -18.30
N GLY A 140 -15.83 21.56 -17.45
CA GLY A 140 -16.42 20.49 -16.64
C GLY A 140 -17.08 19.40 -17.49
N ARG A 141 -17.87 19.79 -18.50
CA ARG A 141 -18.57 18.83 -19.38
C ARG A 141 -17.65 17.98 -20.27
N THR A 142 -16.42 18.43 -20.50
CA THR A 142 -15.40 17.67 -21.25
C THR A 142 -14.42 16.94 -20.36
N THR A 143 -14.60 16.99 -19.04
CA THR A 143 -13.77 16.29 -18.07
C THR A 143 -14.01 14.77 -18.15
N ASN A 144 -12.93 14.02 -18.18
CA ASN A 144 -12.91 12.57 -17.98
C ASN A 144 -11.63 12.21 -17.22
N ILE A 145 -11.69 12.35 -15.88
CA ILE A 145 -10.51 12.14 -15.03
C ILE A 145 -9.94 10.73 -15.20
N PRO A 146 -10.71 9.63 -15.17
CA PRO A 146 -10.15 8.29 -15.37
C PRO A 146 -9.33 8.16 -16.64
N LYS A 147 -9.86 8.66 -17.76
CA LYS A 147 -9.17 8.62 -19.06
C LYS A 147 -7.87 9.45 -19.04
N ASP A 148 -8.00 10.74 -18.71
CA ASP A 148 -6.88 11.68 -18.78
C ASP A 148 -5.76 11.28 -17.79
N PHE A 149 -6.13 10.67 -16.64
CA PHE A 149 -5.21 10.19 -15.61
C PHE A 149 -4.46 8.93 -16.06
N ALA A 150 -5.18 7.94 -16.62
CA ALA A 150 -4.58 6.71 -17.14
C ALA A 150 -3.60 7.01 -18.29
N GLU A 151 -4.01 7.86 -19.26
CA GLU A 151 -3.15 8.27 -20.38
C GLU A 151 -1.87 8.98 -19.87
N ALA A 152 -2.01 9.89 -18.89
CA ALA A 152 -0.86 10.56 -18.31
C ALA A 152 0.07 9.60 -17.55
N ALA A 153 -0.49 8.63 -16.84
CA ALA A 153 0.27 7.62 -16.10
C ALA A 153 1.09 6.72 -17.05
N HIS A 154 0.49 6.27 -18.15
CA HIS A 154 1.18 5.49 -19.19
C HIS A 154 2.35 6.26 -19.80
N ASP A 155 2.13 7.52 -20.21
CA ASP A 155 3.16 8.37 -20.78
C ASP A 155 4.33 8.61 -19.81
N LEU A 156 4.02 8.81 -18.54
CA LEU A 156 4.99 9.05 -17.48
C LEU A 156 5.62 7.76 -16.93
N LYS A 157 5.13 6.58 -17.34
CA LYS A 157 5.52 5.27 -16.81
C LYS A 157 5.32 5.19 -15.30
N MET A 158 4.18 5.67 -14.82
CA MET A 158 3.76 5.61 -13.43
C MET A 158 2.61 4.63 -13.26
N LYS A 159 2.50 4.05 -12.08
CA LYS A 159 1.34 3.24 -11.69
C LYS A 159 0.13 4.15 -11.44
N TYR A 160 -1.07 3.63 -11.67
CA TYR A 160 -2.31 4.39 -11.45
C TYR A 160 -3.44 3.48 -10.98
N GLY A 161 -4.40 4.12 -10.33
CA GLY A 161 -5.64 3.49 -9.90
C GLY A 161 -6.70 4.53 -9.58
N PHE A 162 -7.86 4.07 -9.13
CA PHE A 162 -9.00 4.93 -8.87
C PHE A 162 -9.62 4.65 -7.51
N TYR A 163 -10.02 5.75 -6.85
CA TYR A 163 -10.93 5.70 -5.72
C TYR A 163 -12.35 5.89 -6.24
N VAL A 164 -13.22 4.98 -5.91
CA VAL A 164 -14.66 5.03 -6.19
C VAL A 164 -15.42 4.70 -4.92
N SER A 165 -16.07 5.71 -4.31
CA SER A 165 -16.83 5.49 -3.09
C SER A 165 -17.97 4.50 -3.32
N PRO A 166 -18.06 3.42 -2.54
CA PRO A 166 -19.24 2.58 -2.46
C PRO A 166 -20.43 3.34 -1.87
N TRP A 167 -20.19 4.26 -0.94
CA TRP A 167 -21.22 5.14 -0.40
C TRP A 167 -21.61 6.20 -1.44
N ASP A 168 -22.91 6.37 -1.66
CA ASP A 168 -23.44 7.29 -2.66
C ASP A 168 -24.67 8.01 -2.12
N MET A 169 -24.45 9.19 -1.56
CA MET A 169 -25.52 10.00 -0.98
C MET A 169 -26.45 10.65 -2.00
N ASN A 170 -26.10 10.62 -3.31
CA ASN A 170 -27.03 11.06 -4.37
C ASN A 170 -28.03 9.97 -4.74
N SER A 171 -27.60 8.73 -4.82
CA SER A 171 -28.42 7.64 -5.37
C SER A 171 -29.63 7.29 -4.48
N ALA A 172 -30.82 7.31 -5.07
CA ALA A 172 -32.04 6.86 -4.39
C ALA A 172 -31.99 5.38 -3.98
N TYR A 173 -31.20 4.56 -4.69
CA TYR A 173 -31.08 3.12 -4.45
C TYR A 173 -30.11 2.77 -3.32
N TRP A 174 -29.18 3.66 -2.95
CA TRP A 174 -28.19 3.32 -1.94
C TRP A 174 -28.87 3.15 -0.57
N GLY A 175 -28.70 1.98 0.05
CA GLY A 175 -29.25 1.68 1.38
C GLY A 175 -30.79 1.71 1.44
N ASP A 176 -31.48 1.45 0.33
CA ASP A 176 -32.96 1.41 0.26
C ASP A 176 -33.54 0.05 0.67
N GLY A 177 -32.72 -0.88 1.12
CA GLY A 177 -33.10 -2.24 1.50
C GLY A 177 -33.11 -3.23 0.32
N THR A 178 -32.73 -2.78 -0.89
CA THR A 178 -32.58 -3.63 -2.08
C THR A 178 -31.11 -3.72 -2.52
N ASP A 179 -30.82 -4.60 -3.47
CA ASP A 179 -29.51 -4.72 -4.12
C ASP A 179 -29.39 -3.91 -5.42
N ASN A 180 -30.38 -3.04 -5.71
CA ASN A 180 -30.42 -2.23 -6.92
C ASN A 180 -29.19 -1.34 -7.09
N TYR A 181 -28.71 -0.73 -5.99
CA TYR A 181 -27.53 0.12 -6.05
C TYR A 181 -26.29 -0.69 -6.49
N ALA A 182 -26.03 -1.80 -5.84
CA ALA A 182 -24.90 -2.65 -6.19
C ALA A 182 -24.96 -3.08 -7.66
N LYS A 183 -26.10 -3.63 -8.11
CA LYS A 183 -26.27 -4.20 -9.44
C LYS A 183 -26.37 -3.18 -10.57
N LYS A 184 -27.02 -2.02 -10.35
CA LYS A 184 -27.33 -1.04 -11.40
C LYS A 184 -26.38 0.16 -11.43
N VAL A 185 -25.66 0.40 -10.33
CA VAL A 185 -24.80 1.57 -10.20
C VAL A 185 -23.36 1.17 -9.88
N PHE A 186 -23.10 0.57 -8.74
CA PHE A 186 -21.74 0.40 -8.23
C PHE A 186 -20.90 -0.61 -9.03
N LEU A 187 -21.41 -1.83 -9.23
CA LEU A 187 -20.74 -2.84 -10.06
C LEU A 187 -20.48 -2.36 -11.49
N PRO A 188 -21.47 -1.75 -12.21
CA PRO A 188 -21.20 -1.15 -13.51
C PRO A 188 -20.16 -0.04 -13.49
N GLN A 189 -20.16 0.86 -12.48
CA GLN A 189 -19.14 1.90 -12.34
C GLN A 189 -17.74 1.32 -12.18
N CYS A 190 -17.57 0.31 -11.32
CA CYS A 190 -16.30 -0.37 -11.17
C CYS A 190 -15.84 -1.03 -12.48
N ALA A 191 -16.77 -1.65 -13.23
CA ALA A 191 -16.46 -2.24 -14.52
C ALA A 191 -16.11 -1.20 -15.60
N GLU A 192 -16.78 -0.02 -15.61
CA GLU A 192 -16.39 1.11 -16.47
C GLU A 192 -14.97 1.58 -16.16
N LEU A 193 -14.63 1.74 -14.87
CA LEU A 193 -13.31 2.19 -14.43
C LEU A 193 -12.21 1.15 -14.74
N ALA A 194 -12.48 -0.14 -14.59
CA ALA A 194 -11.53 -1.20 -14.91
C ALA A 194 -11.14 -1.20 -16.42
N LYS A 195 -12.02 -0.72 -17.32
CA LYS A 195 -11.76 -0.64 -18.76
C LYS A 195 -10.76 0.45 -19.16
N TYR A 196 -10.39 1.39 -18.27
CA TYR A 196 -9.37 2.39 -18.56
C TYR A 196 -7.94 1.82 -18.56
N GLY A 197 -7.76 0.54 -18.26
CA GLY A 197 -6.51 -0.21 -18.44
C GLY A 197 -6.40 -1.38 -17.48
N ALA A 198 -5.91 -2.51 -17.99
CA ALA A 198 -5.75 -3.75 -17.24
C ALA A 198 -4.55 -3.72 -16.26
N ASP A 199 -3.72 -2.69 -16.32
CA ASP A 199 -2.50 -2.48 -15.55
C ASP A 199 -2.69 -1.57 -14.34
N GLN A 200 -3.94 -1.23 -13.99
CA GLN A 200 -4.26 -0.56 -12.73
C GLN A 200 -3.70 -1.36 -11.55
N PHE A 201 -3.08 -0.66 -10.58
CA PHE A 201 -2.47 -1.33 -9.43
C PHE A 201 -3.37 -1.38 -8.21
N GLU A 202 -4.36 -0.49 -8.10
CA GLU A 202 -5.24 -0.39 -6.94
C GLU A 202 -6.59 0.24 -7.28
N MET A 203 -7.67 -0.30 -6.69
CA MET A 203 -8.99 0.31 -6.64
C MET A 203 -9.39 0.49 -5.17
N TRP A 204 -9.71 1.73 -4.82
CA TRP A 204 -9.89 2.17 -3.45
C TRP A 204 -11.37 2.36 -3.10
N PHE A 205 -11.85 1.67 -2.07
CA PHE A 205 -13.24 1.68 -1.63
C PHE A 205 -13.36 2.18 -0.20
N ASP A 206 -13.95 3.34 -0.01
CA ASP A 206 -14.13 4.01 1.27
C ASP A 206 -15.61 4.24 1.58
N GLY A 207 -15.96 4.29 2.86
CA GLY A 207 -17.31 4.60 3.31
C GLY A 207 -18.36 3.51 2.97
N ALA A 208 -17.96 2.25 2.83
CA ALA A 208 -18.83 1.16 2.33
C ALA A 208 -20.11 0.95 3.15
N THR A 209 -20.09 1.24 4.44
CA THR A 209 -21.25 1.10 5.35
C THR A 209 -22.07 2.38 5.50
N GLY A 210 -21.62 3.49 4.88
CA GLY A 210 -22.16 4.82 5.12
C GLY A 210 -21.72 5.40 6.46
N GLY A 211 -22.43 6.43 6.90
CA GLY A 211 -22.14 7.13 8.15
C GLY A 211 -23.41 7.67 8.80
N ASP A 212 -23.23 8.50 9.82
CA ASP A 212 -24.29 9.17 10.57
C ASP A 212 -24.79 10.48 9.92
N HIS A 213 -24.27 10.83 8.75
CA HIS A 213 -24.66 12.03 8.01
C HIS A 213 -25.91 11.80 7.16
N ALA A 214 -26.81 12.78 7.18
CA ALA A 214 -27.97 12.78 6.30
C ALA A 214 -27.53 13.06 4.86
N GLY A 215 -27.95 12.20 3.92
CA GLY A 215 -27.73 12.33 2.49
C GLY A 215 -29.00 12.62 1.72
N TYR A 216 -28.87 13.10 0.49
CA TYR A 216 -29.99 13.44 -0.41
C TYR A 216 -30.81 12.21 -0.80
N TYR A 217 -30.17 11.11 -1.21
CA TYR A 217 -30.78 9.83 -1.60
C TYR A 217 -32.04 9.98 -2.46
N GLY A 218 -31.92 10.74 -3.57
CA GLY A 218 -33.02 10.98 -4.49
C GLY A 218 -34.14 11.84 -3.91
N GLY A 219 -33.87 12.66 -2.90
CA GLY A 219 -34.85 13.54 -2.22
C GLY A 219 -35.37 13.00 -0.88
N ALA A 220 -34.91 11.85 -0.43
CA ALA A 220 -35.33 11.29 0.87
C ALA A 220 -34.76 12.07 2.06
N ASN A 221 -33.62 12.74 1.91
CA ASN A 221 -32.96 13.59 2.93
C ASN A 221 -32.91 12.94 4.31
N THR A 222 -32.30 11.77 4.39
CA THR A 222 -32.27 10.93 5.59
C THR A 222 -30.88 10.34 5.81
N THR A 223 -30.67 9.65 6.93
CA THR A 223 -29.47 8.83 7.19
C THR A 223 -29.74 7.41 6.77
N ARG A 224 -28.79 6.79 6.06
CA ARG A 224 -28.84 5.38 5.69
C ARG A 224 -27.52 4.70 6.03
N THR A 225 -27.58 3.41 6.38
CA THR A 225 -26.41 2.58 6.69
C THR A 225 -26.55 1.20 6.08
N ILE A 226 -25.43 0.55 5.81
CA ILE A 226 -25.33 -0.84 5.33
C ILE A 226 -24.75 -1.68 6.46
N SER A 227 -25.46 -2.70 6.90
CA SER A 227 -25.02 -3.58 8.00
C SER A 227 -23.95 -4.58 7.59
N ASP A 228 -24.01 -5.11 6.37
CA ASP A 228 -23.03 -6.03 5.79
C ASP A 228 -22.68 -5.59 4.37
N ALA A 229 -21.59 -4.89 4.25
CA ALA A 229 -21.10 -4.36 2.98
C ALA A 229 -20.66 -5.48 2.02
N GLY A 230 -20.06 -6.56 2.55
CA GLY A 230 -19.64 -7.71 1.73
C GLY A 230 -20.79 -8.35 0.96
N ILE A 231 -21.93 -8.54 1.64
CA ILE A 231 -23.15 -9.08 1.02
C ILE A 231 -23.81 -8.04 0.14
N TYR A 232 -23.97 -6.80 0.64
CA TYR A 232 -24.70 -5.75 -0.07
C TYR A 232 -24.11 -5.42 -1.45
N TYR A 233 -22.77 -5.34 -1.54
CA TYR A 233 -22.08 -5.05 -2.80
C TYR A 233 -21.71 -6.29 -3.60
N ASP A 234 -22.09 -7.49 -3.15
CA ASP A 234 -21.72 -8.78 -3.79
C ASP A 234 -20.20 -8.86 -4.05
N MET A 235 -19.42 -8.67 -2.99
CA MET A 235 -17.96 -8.56 -3.07
C MET A 235 -17.25 -9.73 -3.76
N PRO A 236 -17.66 -10.99 -3.60
CA PRO A 236 -17.02 -12.08 -4.35
C PRO A 236 -17.15 -11.87 -5.87
N ASN A 237 -18.34 -11.54 -6.35
CA ASN A 237 -18.61 -11.32 -7.78
C ASN A 237 -17.90 -10.05 -8.30
N LEU A 238 -17.91 -8.97 -7.52
CA LEU A 238 -17.15 -7.75 -7.85
C LEU A 238 -15.66 -8.06 -8.00
N ARG A 239 -15.07 -8.75 -7.02
CA ARG A 239 -13.66 -9.10 -7.03
C ARG A 239 -13.29 -9.93 -8.25
N ASP A 240 -14.04 -11.00 -8.51
CA ASP A 240 -13.79 -11.87 -9.66
C ASP A 240 -13.93 -11.10 -10.99
N SER A 241 -14.95 -10.25 -11.11
CA SER A 241 -15.18 -9.43 -12.31
C SER A 241 -14.03 -8.45 -12.56
N ILE A 242 -13.56 -7.76 -11.54
CA ILE A 242 -12.46 -6.81 -11.66
C ILE A 242 -11.12 -7.50 -11.89
N HIS A 243 -10.83 -8.61 -11.19
CA HIS A 243 -9.59 -9.38 -11.41
C HIS A 243 -9.53 -10.02 -12.79
N ASN A 244 -10.67 -10.36 -13.40
CA ASN A 244 -10.71 -10.84 -14.79
C ASN A 244 -10.27 -9.76 -15.80
N ILE A 245 -10.50 -8.48 -15.49
CA ILE A 245 -10.08 -7.35 -16.33
C ILE A 245 -8.67 -6.87 -15.93
N CYS A 246 -8.43 -6.71 -14.65
CA CYS A 246 -7.21 -6.17 -14.04
C CYS A 246 -6.58 -7.21 -13.08
N PRO A 247 -5.84 -8.21 -13.56
CA PRO A 247 -5.42 -9.36 -12.73
C PRO A 247 -4.43 -9.00 -11.63
N ASN A 248 -3.73 -7.87 -11.73
CA ASN A 248 -2.75 -7.41 -10.75
C ASN A 248 -3.27 -6.30 -9.81
N ILE A 249 -4.53 -5.89 -9.94
CA ILE A 249 -5.11 -4.84 -9.11
C ILE A 249 -5.28 -5.31 -7.66
N ILE A 250 -5.01 -4.44 -6.70
CA ILE A 250 -5.40 -4.59 -5.29
C ILE A 250 -6.71 -3.87 -5.06
N MET A 251 -7.63 -4.51 -4.35
CA MET A 251 -8.85 -3.88 -3.89
C MET A 251 -8.72 -3.53 -2.42
N TRP A 252 -8.56 -2.25 -2.15
CA TRP A 252 -8.41 -1.71 -0.82
C TRP A 252 -9.77 -1.55 -0.10
N GLY A 253 -9.74 -1.53 1.23
CA GLY A 253 -10.91 -1.32 2.07
C GLY A 253 -11.94 -2.44 1.93
N LEU A 254 -13.10 -2.18 1.35
CA LEU A 254 -14.15 -3.20 1.14
C LEU A 254 -13.62 -4.46 0.42
N GLY A 255 -12.60 -4.32 -0.43
CA GLY A 255 -11.98 -5.44 -1.14
C GLY A 255 -11.18 -6.39 -0.26
N GLY A 256 -10.66 -5.93 0.87
CA GLY A 256 -9.96 -6.73 1.87
C GLY A 256 -8.60 -7.27 1.45
N GLU A 257 -7.94 -6.70 0.41
CA GLU A 257 -6.62 -7.16 -0.03
C GLU A 257 -5.47 -6.33 0.55
N ALA A 258 -5.76 -5.13 1.03
CA ALA A 258 -4.88 -4.29 1.83
C ALA A 258 -5.70 -3.61 2.92
N ARG A 259 -5.11 -3.37 4.09
CA ARG A 259 -5.78 -2.76 5.24
C ARG A 259 -5.45 -1.28 5.37
N TRP A 260 -6.40 -0.53 5.88
CA TRP A 260 -6.12 0.79 6.44
C TRP A 260 -5.26 0.68 7.70
N ILE A 261 -4.24 1.52 7.80
CA ILE A 261 -3.35 1.51 8.99
C ILE A 261 -4.03 1.98 10.28
N GLY A 262 -5.23 2.59 10.18
CA GLY A 262 -6.03 2.99 11.34
C GLY A 262 -5.87 4.45 11.77
N ASN A 263 -5.17 5.28 11.00
CA ASN A 263 -5.07 6.73 11.20
C ASN A 263 -4.72 7.46 9.90
N GLU A 264 -5.11 8.74 9.82
CA GLU A 264 -4.81 9.65 8.71
C GLU A 264 -3.61 10.57 8.99
N ALA A 265 -2.79 10.23 9.99
CA ALA A 265 -1.71 11.10 10.46
C ALA A 265 -0.35 10.77 9.84
N GLY A 266 -0.27 9.73 9.01
CA GLY A 266 0.93 9.34 8.29
C GLY A 266 1.95 8.61 9.18
N TRP A 267 1.51 7.60 9.95
CA TRP A 267 2.40 6.75 10.71
C TRP A 267 1.85 5.32 10.87
N ALA A 268 2.73 4.36 10.83
CA ALA A 268 2.51 2.96 11.19
C ALA A 268 3.19 2.64 12.53
N GLY A 269 2.79 1.57 13.18
CA GLY A 269 3.42 1.09 14.40
C GLY A 269 4.91 0.78 14.18
N GLU A 270 5.74 1.01 15.19
CA GLU A 270 7.16 0.60 15.15
C GLU A 270 7.29 -0.92 15.05
N THR A 271 6.35 -1.67 15.61
CA THR A 271 6.08 -3.07 15.29
C THR A 271 4.95 -3.08 14.27
N CYS A 272 5.19 -3.62 13.06
CA CYS A 272 4.20 -3.67 12.01
C CYS A 272 4.27 -5.01 11.26
N TRP A 273 3.24 -5.83 11.48
CA TRP A 273 3.06 -7.09 10.77
C TRP A 273 2.19 -6.87 9.52
N SER A 274 2.46 -7.62 8.47
CA SER A 274 1.63 -7.61 7.25
C SER A 274 0.42 -8.55 7.37
N MET A 275 -0.04 -8.83 8.58
CA MET A 275 -1.22 -9.63 8.92
C MET A 275 -2.06 -8.87 9.93
N GLY A 276 -3.35 -9.20 10.03
CA GLY A 276 -4.27 -8.54 10.98
C GLY A 276 -4.60 -7.09 10.61
N ASP A 277 -5.06 -6.32 11.58
CA ASP A 277 -5.59 -4.95 11.40
C ASP A 277 -4.82 -3.90 12.22
N GLY A 278 -5.16 -2.62 12.00
CA GLY A 278 -4.63 -1.48 12.72
C GLY A 278 -3.15 -1.18 12.45
N THR A 279 -2.56 -0.30 13.27
CA THR A 279 -1.21 0.26 13.07
C THR A 279 -0.09 -0.78 13.16
N SER A 280 -0.27 -1.79 13.99
CA SER A 280 0.75 -2.80 14.30
C SER A 280 0.53 -4.14 13.59
N GLY A 281 -0.65 -4.38 13.05
CA GLY A 281 -1.04 -5.70 12.59
C GLY A 281 -1.02 -6.75 13.71
N ASP A 282 -1.05 -8.03 13.33
CA ASP A 282 -1.03 -9.15 14.27
C ASP A 282 0.03 -10.18 13.87
N GLU A 283 0.92 -10.52 14.78
CA GLU A 283 1.93 -11.55 14.57
C GLU A 283 1.33 -12.91 14.19
N ASN A 284 0.16 -13.22 14.74
CA ASN A 284 -0.53 -14.49 14.57
C ASN A 284 -1.71 -14.42 13.60
N GLY A 285 -1.85 -13.31 12.86
CA GLY A 285 -2.89 -13.15 11.84
C GLY A 285 -2.83 -14.26 10.80
N TRP A 286 -3.99 -14.75 10.37
CA TRP A 286 -4.13 -15.88 9.45
C TRP A 286 -4.21 -15.46 7.97
N LEU A 287 -4.39 -14.17 7.70
CA LEU A 287 -4.50 -13.60 6.35
C LEU A 287 -3.38 -12.58 6.13
N TRP A 288 -2.73 -12.62 4.97
CA TRP A 288 -1.83 -11.57 4.54
C TRP A 288 -2.65 -10.31 4.20
N HIS A 289 -2.45 -9.27 4.98
CA HIS A 289 -3.25 -8.04 4.94
C HIS A 289 -2.32 -6.83 5.17
N PRO A 290 -1.50 -6.46 4.15
CA PRO A 290 -0.48 -5.44 4.29
C PRO A 290 -1.10 -4.07 4.54
N GLY A 291 -0.41 -3.24 5.33
CA GLY A 291 -0.93 -1.94 5.74
C GLY A 291 -0.67 -0.84 4.72
N GLU A 292 -1.68 0.00 4.49
CA GLU A 292 -1.57 1.27 3.80
C GLU A 292 -1.85 2.41 4.76
N SER A 293 -1.00 3.43 4.74
CA SER A 293 -1.17 4.67 5.49
C SER A 293 -1.54 5.78 4.54
N ASP A 294 -2.71 6.35 4.71
CA ASP A 294 -3.15 7.56 4.06
C ASP A 294 -2.82 8.79 4.93
N ALA A 295 -2.43 9.88 4.27
CA ALA A 295 -2.11 11.12 4.95
C ALA A 295 -2.27 12.33 4.02
N LYS A 296 -2.47 13.50 4.64
CA LYS A 296 -2.59 14.77 3.91
C LYS A 296 -1.23 15.46 3.81
N ALA A 297 -0.88 15.92 2.60
CA ALA A 297 0.30 16.76 2.40
C ALA A 297 0.05 18.24 2.77
N THR A 298 -1.17 18.60 3.11
CA THR A 298 -1.60 19.95 3.47
C THR A 298 -2.11 20.02 4.91
N ASN A 299 -2.24 21.23 5.44
CA ASN A 299 -2.66 21.47 6.81
C ASN A 299 -4.18 21.54 7.01
N ARG A 300 -4.98 21.25 5.96
CA ARG A 300 -6.44 21.26 6.00
C ARG A 300 -7.04 19.89 5.66
N GLY A 301 -8.09 19.90 4.87
CA GLY A 301 -8.87 18.71 4.53
C GLY A 301 -8.24 17.79 3.47
N TRP A 302 -9.06 16.85 3.03
CA TRP A 302 -8.74 15.98 1.89
C TRP A 302 -8.93 16.72 0.57
N PHE A 303 -10.02 17.49 0.44
CA PHE A 303 -10.22 18.38 -0.71
C PHE A 303 -9.49 19.71 -0.50
N TRP A 304 -9.23 20.41 -1.61
CA TRP A 304 -8.60 21.72 -1.57
C TRP A 304 -9.51 22.76 -0.93
N HIS A 305 -8.94 23.57 -0.05
CA HIS A 305 -9.59 24.71 0.59
C HIS A 305 -8.76 26.00 0.40
N ALA A 306 -9.47 27.12 0.26
CA ALA A 306 -8.80 28.42 0.16
C ALA A 306 -7.94 28.70 1.41
N GLY A 307 -6.70 29.12 1.19
CA GLY A 307 -5.75 29.41 2.26
C GLY A 307 -5.09 28.20 2.91
N GLU A 308 -5.23 26.98 2.33
CA GLU A 308 -4.44 25.84 2.76
C GLU A 308 -2.95 26.02 2.41
N SER A 309 -2.10 25.35 3.14
CA SER A 309 -0.65 25.32 2.92
C SER A 309 -0.14 23.89 2.98
N PRO A 310 0.84 23.53 2.13
CA PRO A 310 1.49 22.23 2.25
C PRO A 310 2.32 22.16 3.53
N LEU A 311 2.46 20.95 4.08
CA LEU A 311 3.41 20.64 5.14
C LEU A 311 4.85 20.79 4.61
N SER A 312 5.84 20.96 5.50
CA SER A 312 7.24 21.04 5.07
C SER A 312 7.75 19.70 4.51
N ALA A 313 8.74 19.77 3.63
CA ALA A 313 9.38 18.57 3.07
C ALA A 313 9.97 17.66 4.16
N GLU A 314 10.49 18.23 5.25
CA GLU A 314 11.00 17.50 6.42
C GLU A 314 9.87 16.74 7.13
N ARG A 315 8.68 17.36 7.31
CA ARG A 315 7.53 16.66 7.92
C ARG A 315 7.06 15.51 7.04
N LEU A 316 7.03 15.70 5.73
CA LEU A 316 6.66 14.65 4.77
C LEU A 316 7.70 13.52 4.71
N PHE A 317 8.99 13.86 4.83
CA PHE A 317 10.05 12.85 4.98
C PHE A 317 9.92 12.06 6.29
N GLN A 318 9.54 12.72 7.38
CA GLN A 318 9.22 12.03 8.64
C GLN A 318 8.08 11.02 8.43
N MET A 319 6.98 11.42 7.75
CA MET A 319 5.89 10.49 7.41
C MET A 319 6.39 9.30 6.59
N TYR A 320 7.26 9.53 5.61
CA TYR A 320 7.87 8.46 4.83
C TYR A 320 8.64 7.45 5.71
N LEU A 321 9.45 7.93 6.67
CA LEU A 321 10.15 7.06 7.62
C LEU A 321 9.19 6.31 8.55
N GLU A 322 8.06 6.94 8.92
CA GLU A 322 7.08 6.40 9.87
C GLU A 322 6.02 5.51 9.21
N THR A 323 6.03 5.40 7.88
CA THR A 323 5.14 4.53 7.10
C THR A 323 5.94 3.53 6.26
N VAL A 324 6.56 3.96 5.17
CA VAL A 324 7.40 3.12 4.29
C VAL A 324 8.56 2.51 5.08
N GLY A 325 9.17 3.28 5.97
CA GLY A 325 10.20 2.79 6.89
C GLY A 325 9.68 1.90 8.02
N ARG A 326 8.38 1.59 8.08
CA ARG A 326 7.74 0.72 9.09
C ARG A 326 6.80 -0.31 8.46
N ASN A 327 7.17 -0.87 7.30
CA ASN A 327 6.45 -1.96 6.65
C ASN A 327 5.01 -1.61 6.23
N ALA A 328 4.72 -0.35 5.89
CA ALA A 328 3.44 0.08 5.31
C ALA A 328 3.70 0.83 4.00
N THR A 329 2.72 0.91 3.12
CA THR A 329 2.77 1.88 2.01
C THR A 329 2.33 3.25 2.51
N LEU A 330 2.71 4.31 1.79
CA LEU A 330 2.23 5.67 2.02
C LEU A 330 1.49 6.17 0.78
N ILE A 331 0.21 6.46 0.94
CA ILE A 331 -0.57 7.22 -0.02
C ILE A 331 -0.75 8.65 0.50
N LEU A 332 -0.14 9.63 -0.19
CA LEU A 332 -0.08 11.02 0.26
C LEU A 332 -1.00 11.91 -0.57
N ASN A 333 -1.97 12.54 0.08
CA ASN A 333 -2.97 13.36 -0.57
C ASN A 333 -2.43 14.73 -1.02
N LEU A 334 -2.61 15.01 -2.30
CA LEU A 334 -2.25 16.25 -2.98
C LEU A 334 -3.52 16.82 -3.63
N PRO A 335 -4.30 17.68 -2.97
CA PRO A 335 -5.57 18.14 -3.51
C PRO A 335 -5.37 19.20 -4.63
N PRO A 336 -5.90 18.95 -5.85
CA PRO A 336 -5.95 19.97 -6.89
C PRO A 336 -6.96 21.08 -6.56
N ASP A 337 -6.63 22.31 -6.91
CA ASP A 337 -7.49 23.47 -6.69
C ASP A 337 -8.61 23.60 -7.74
N LYS A 338 -9.38 24.69 -7.70
CA LYS A 338 -10.49 24.96 -8.63
C LYS A 338 -10.06 25.15 -10.08
N SER A 339 -8.77 25.33 -10.36
CA SER A 339 -8.23 25.33 -11.72
C SER A 339 -8.07 23.92 -12.29
N GLY A 340 -8.15 22.89 -11.44
CA GLY A 340 -7.88 21.50 -11.79
C GLY A 340 -6.40 21.16 -11.83
N SER A 341 -5.54 21.98 -11.21
CA SER A 341 -4.09 21.76 -11.09
C SER A 341 -3.67 21.78 -9.62
N LEU A 342 -2.53 21.18 -9.30
CA LEU A 342 -1.92 21.33 -7.99
C LEU A 342 -1.37 22.74 -7.81
N PRO A 343 -1.61 23.38 -6.64
CA PRO A 343 -1.07 24.70 -6.34
C PRO A 343 0.46 24.75 -6.44
N PRO A 344 1.07 25.89 -6.88
CA PRO A 344 2.53 25.99 -7.00
C PRO A 344 3.28 25.71 -5.70
N ALA A 345 2.73 26.06 -4.54
CA ALA A 345 3.32 25.78 -3.24
C ALA A 345 3.45 24.25 -3.00
N THR A 346 2.42 23.47 -3.35
CA THR A 346 2.43 22.01 -3.27
C THR A 346 3.49 21.43 -4.22
N VAL A 347 3.55 21.92 -5.47
CA VAL A 347 4.57 21.49 -6.47
C VAL A 347 5.99 21.71 -5.94
N ASN A 348 6.24 22.87 -5.32
CA ASN A 348 7.56 23.20 -4.77
C ASN A 348 7.95 22.26 -3.62
N VAL A 349 7.05 22.05 -2.65
CA VAL A 349 7.31 21.13 -1.52
C VAL A 349 7.53 19.69 -1.99
N MET A 350 6.75 19.20 -2.96
CA MET A 350 6.96 17.87 -3.53
C MET A 350 8.33 17.74 -4.22
N THR A 351 8.75 18.79 -4.93
CA THR A 351 10.09 18.84 -5.53
C THR A 351 11.19 18.81 -4.47
N ASP A 352 11.01 19.53 -3.36
CA ASP A 352 11.98 19.56 -2.27
C ASP A 352 12.00 18.25 -1.48
N LEU A 353 10.86 17.58 -1.30
CA LEU A 353 10.78 16.23 -0.74
C LEU A 353 11.58 15.23 -1.59
N GLY A 354 11.45 15.26 -2.91
CA GLY A 354 12.22 14.39 -3.79
C GLY A 354 13.73 14.61 -3.69
N LYS A 355 14.16 15.88 -3.63
CA LYS A 355 15.59 16.21 -3.35
C LYS A 355 16.04 15.68 -2.00
N LEU A 356 15.19 15.78 -0.98
CA LEU A 356 15.49 15.34 0.38
C LEU A 356 15.63 13.82 0.45
N LEU A 357 14.70 13.07 -0.16
CA LEU A 357 14.76 11.61 -0.28
C LEU A 357 16.04 11.17 -1.00
N THR A 358 16.37 11.80 -2.13
CA THR A 358 17.60 11.52 -2.90
C THR A 358 18.85 11.83 -2.07
N LYS A 359 18.88 12.97 -1.37
CA LYS A 359 20.02 13.34 -0.51
C LYS A 359 20.25 12.36 0.63
N ARG A 360 19.17 11.89 1.27
CA ARG A 360 19.22 11.10 2.50
C ARG A 360 19.30 9.60 2.27
N LEU A 361 18.65 9.11 1.21
CA LEU A 361 18.48 7.68 0.94
C LEU A 361 18.89 7.29 -0.50
N GLY A 362 19.57 8.17 -1.23
CA GLY A 362 19.92 7.93 -2.63
C GLY A 362 21.25 7.20 -2.86
N THR A 363 22.18 7.25 -1.91
CA THR A 363 23.49 6.61 -2.04
C THR A 363 23.63 5.50 -1.01
N ASP A 364 23.59 4.27 -1.49
CA ASP A 364 23.72 3.08 -0.65
C ASP A 364 25.20 2.72 -0.44
N LEU A 365 25.70 2.98 0.77
CA LEU A 365 27.07 2.69 1.18
C LEU A 365 27.35 1.18 1.34
N ALA A 366 26.30 0.36 1.56
CA ALA A 366 26.46 -1.07 1.73
C ALA A 366 26.97 -1.78 0.47
N ARG A 367 26.70 -1.23 -0.72
CA ARG A 367 27.18 -1.78 -2.00
C ARG A 367 28.71 -1.85 -2.12
N ASN A 368 29.43 -0.97 -1.41
CA ASN A 368 30.88 -0.92 -1.40
C ASN A 368 31.49 -1.57 -0.14
N ALA A 369 30.67 -2.24 0.66
CA ALA A 369 31.13 -2.93 1.86
C ALA A 369 31.39 -4.41 1.59
N LYS A 370 32.38 -4.99 2.26
CA LYS A 370 32.50 -6.43 2.42
C LYS A 370 31.39 -6.88 3.37
N VAL A 371 30.47 -7.72 2.90
CA VAL A 371 29.41 -8.28 3.73
C VAL A 371 29.79 -9.68 4.20
N THR A 372 29.57 -9.97 5.49
CA THR A 372 29.75 -11.28 6.12
C THR A 372 28.56 -11.59 7.03
N VAL A 373 28.26 -12.87 7.17
CA VAL A 373 27.13 -13.36 7.98
C VAL A 373 27.59 -14.48 8.91
N SER A 374 26.86 -14.70 10.00
CA SER A 374 27.16 -15.78 10.96
C SER A 374 26.98 -17.17 10.37
N GLU A 375 26.08 -17.31 9.39
CA GLU A 375 25.76 -18.58 8.73
C GLU A 375 25.18 -18.33 7.35
N GLU A 376 25.53 -19.20 6.39
CA GLU A 376 24.93 -19.27 5.06
C GLU A 376 24.29 -20.64 4.86
N ARG A 377 23.09 -20.64 4.29
CA ARG A 377 22.40 -21.85 3.88
C ARG A 377 23.13 -22.51 2.72
N LYS A 378 23.22 -23.84 2.73
CA LYS A 378 23.76 -24.60 1.61
C LYS A 378 23.00 -24.26 0.32
N ALA A 379 23.75 -23.97 -0.74
CA ALA A 379 23.17 -23.74 -2.07
C ALA A 379 22.31 -24.92 -2.54
N GLY A 380 21.27 -24.62 -3.31
CA GLY A 380 20.48 -25.57 -4.07
C GLY A 380 21.03 -25.78 -5.49
N ALA A 381 20.23 -26.40 -6.36
CA ALA A 381 20.59 -26.66 -7.74
C ALA A 381 20.72 -25.37 -8.59
N ALA A 382 19.77 -24.41 -8.40
CA ALA A 382 19.71 -23.16 -9.15
C ALA A 382 19.85 -21.89 -8.30
N ARG A 383 19.80 -22.00 -6.96
CA ARG A 383 19.82 -20.86 -6.02
C ARG A 383 20.95 -20.98 -5.00
N ASN A 384 21.49 -19.83 -4.65
CA ASN A 384 22.36 -19.68 -3.48
C ASN A 384 21.74 -18.69 -2.48
N TYR A 385 22.23 -18.71 -1.23
CA TYR A 385 21.68 -17.94 -0.11
C TYR A 385 22.80 -17.20 0.64
N VAL A 386 23.76 -16.70 -0.12
CA VAL A 386 25.01 -16.13 0.36
C VAL A 386 24.85 -14.69 0.84
N ALA A 387 25.81 -14.22 1.64
CA ALA A 387 25.82 -12.87 2.20
C ALA A 387 25.75 -11.76 1.13
N THR A 388 26.38 -11.96 -0.03
CA THR A 388 26.40 -10.96 -1.10
C THR A 388 25.03 -10.68 -1.72
N ASN A 389 24.04 -11.58 -1.58
CA ASN A 389 22.66 -11.35 -2.00
C ASN A 389 22.00 -10.19 -1.21
N LEU A 390 22.57 -9.77 -0.08
CA LEU A 390 22.08 -8.63 0.71
C LEU A 390 22.35 -7.27 0.07
N THR A 391 23.31 -7.19 -0.86
CA THR A 391 23.81 -5.92 -1.43
C THR A 391 23.89 -5.93 -2.95
N ASP A 392 23.30 -6.94 -3.63
CA ASP A 392 23.36 -7.13 -5.09
C ASP A 392 22.28 -6.34 -5.87
N ASP A 393 21.38 -5.63 -5.16
CA ASP A 393 20.24 -4.89 -5.75
C ASP A 393 19.24 -5.77 -6.51
N ASN A 394 19.17 -7.04 -6.16
CA ASN A 394 18.27 -8.00 -6.80
C ASN A 394 17.24 -8.53 -5.79
N LYS A 395 15.99 -8.13 -5.95
CA LYS A 395 14.87 -8.54 -5.07
C LYS A 395 14.51 -10.03 -5.15
N ASP A 396 15.00 -10.75 -6.16
CA ASP A 396 14.70 -12.16 -6.37
C ASP A 396 15.76 -13.09 -5.75
N THR A 397 16.90 -12.54 -5.32
CA THR A 397 17.93 -13.21 -4.52
C THR A 397 17.77 -12.81 -3.05
N TYR A 398 18.21 -13.65 -2.13
CA TYR A 398 18.19 -13.35 -0.70
C TYR A 398 19.20 -14.18 0.05
N TRP A 399 19.66 -13.66 1.16
CA TRP A 399 20.42 -14.40 2.15
C TRP A 399 19.50 -15.16 3.11
N ALA A 400 19.91 -16.37 3.48
CA ALA A 400 19.28 -17.18 4.51
C ALA A 400 20.32 -18.00 5.27
N PRO A 401 20.15 -18.21 6.60
CA PRO A 401 20.84 -19.27 7.34
C PRO A 401 20.07 -20.61 7.18
N ASN A 402 20.59 -21.68 7.81
CA ASN A 402 19.93 -22.97 7.82
C ASN A 402 18.60 -22.96 8.58
N ASP A 403 17.74 -23.95 8.30
CA ASP A 403 16.49 -24.15 9.04
C ASP A 403 16.77 -24.31 10.54
N GLY A 404 15.87 -23.75 11.36
CA GLY A 404 16.02 -23.75 12.83
C GLY A 404 16.89 -22.62 13.39
N THR A 405 17.68 -21.93 12.58
CA THR A 405 18.44 -20.73 13.00
C THR A 405 17.50 -19.54 13.07
N THR A 406 17.18 -19.05 14.27
CA THR A 406 16.27 -17.92 14.50
C THR A 406 17.01 -16.63 14.90
N THR A 407 18.33 -16.69 15.06
CA THR A 407 19.21 -15.57 15.37
C THR A 407 20.37 -15.54 14.38
N ALA A 408 20.83 -14.36 14.01
CA ALA A 408 21.93 -14.22 13.07
C ALA A 408 22.65 -12.87 13.23
N THR A 409 23.88 -12.79 12.76
CA THR A 409 24.65 -11.55 12.69
C THR A 409 25.06 -11.30 11.24
N ILE A 410 24.77 -10.09 10.74
CA ILE A 410 25.19 -9.58 9.44
C ILE A 410 26.16 -8.45 9.71
N THR A 411 27.34 -8.47 9.13
CA THR A 411 28.37 -7.43 9.32
C THR A 411 28.81 -6.87 7.98
N LEU A 412 28.76 -5.55 7.86
CA LEU A 412 29.35 -4.76 6.78
C LEU A 412 30.70 -4.19 7.27
N GLN A 413 31.71 -4.25 6.39
CA GLN A 413 33.05 -3.68 6.63
C GLN A 413 33.45 -2.85 5.42
N TRP A 414 33.86 -1.61 5.65
CA TRP A 414 34.43 -0.72 4.65
C TRP A 414 35.96 -0.63 4.79
N ASP A 415 36.64 -0.39 3.70
CA ASP A 415 38.10 -0.17 3.70
C ASP A 415 38.42 1.12 4.45
N GLU A 416 37.63 2.18 4.24
CA GLU A 416 37.73 3.47 4.93
C GLU A 416 36.46 3.78 5.72
N PRO A 417 36.55 4.55 6.83
CA PRO A 417 35.38 4.95 7.60
C PRO A 417 34.35 5.71 6.77
N GLN A 418 33.07 5.34 6.91
CA GLN A 418 31.95 5.99 6.30
C GLN A 418 31.12 6.80 7.31
N THR A 419 30.47 7.85 6.85
CA THR A 419 29.49 8.58 7.68
C THR A 419 28.10 7.96 7.46
N VAL A 420 27.63 7.17 8.40
CA VAL A 420 26.36 6.43 8.32
C VAL A 420 25.26 7.12 9.10
N ARG A 421 24.03 7.17 8.55
CA ARG A 421 22.86 7.87 9.11
C ARG A 421 21.63 6.98 9.22
N TYR A 422 21.37 6.15 8.22
CA TYR A 422 20.20 5.27 8.16
C TYR A 422 20.62 3.85 7.81
N VAL A 423 19.88 2.88 8.34
CA VAL A 423 19.91 1.48 7.89
C VAL A 423 18.55 1.13 7.35
N SER A 424 18.48 0.57 6.16
CA SER A 424 17.27 0.00 5.56
C SER A 424 17.45 -1.50 5.38
N MET A 425 16.41 -2.25 5.74
CA MET A 425 16.37 -3.72 5.61
C MET A 425 15.08 -4.13 4.96
N MET A 426 15.11 -5.20 4.15
CA MET A 426 13.92 -5.77 3.53
C MET A 426 13.97 -7.31 3.66
N GLU A 427 12.90 -7.89 4.21
CA GLU A 427 12.73 -9.34 4.21
C GLU A 427 12.25 -9.84 2.85
N TYR A 428 12.64 -11.05 2.50
CA TYR A 428 12.08 -11.76 1.35
C TYR A 428 10.69 -12.30 1.72
N ILE A 429 9.71 -11.38 1.76
CA ILE A 429 8.35 -11.64 2.26
C ILE A 429 7.53 -12.61 1.41
N LYS A 430 7.99 -12.97 0.21
CA LYS A 430 7.35 -14.00 -0.63
C LYS A 430 7.19 -15.33 0.11
N LEU A 431 8.06 -15.62 1.07
CA LEU A 431 8.01 -16.79 1.96
C LEU A 431 7.52 -16.45 3.37
N GLY A 432 6.84 -15.31 3.55
CA GLY A 432 6.27 -14.83 4.80
C GLY A 432 7.18 -13.90 5.58
N GLN A 433 6.59 -13.06 6.43
CA GLN A 433 7.28 -12.15 7.34
C GLN A 433 7.75 -12.91 8.60
N ARG A 434 9.01 -12.73 9.02
CA ARG A 434 9.65 -13.62 10.00
C ARG A 434 10.31 -12.90 11.17
N VAL A 435 11.04 -11.80 10.92
CA VAL A 435 11.87 -11.14 11.94
C VAL A 435 11.01 -10.49 13.01
N LYS A 436 11.34 -10.77 14.28
CA LYS A 436 10.65 -10.31 15.50
C LYS A 436 11.51 -9.38 16.35
N GLY A 437 12.82 -9.37 16.13
CA GLY A 437 13.73 -8.53 16.89
C GLY A 437 15.10 -8.47 16.25
N PHE A 438 15.72 -7.29 16.35
CA PHE A 438 17.08 -7.06 15.89
C PHE A 438 17.77 -5.93 16.67
N THR A 439 19.10 -5.79 16.53
CA THR A 439 19.86 -4.64 17.00
C THR A 439 20.77 -4.13 15.89
N ILE A 440 21.15 -2.87 15.97
CA ILE A 440 22.09 -2.23 15.05
C ILE A 440 23.23 -1.63 15.86
N GLU A 441 24.45 -1.91 15.45
CA GLU A 441 25.67 -1.44 16.12
C GLU A 441 26.69 -0.97 15.10
N THR A 442 27.52 0.02 15.47
CA THR A 442 28.64 0.51 14.67
C THR A 442 29.95 0.37 15.43
N SER A 443 31.06 0.25 14.68
CA SER A 443 32.39 0.14 15.24
C SER A 443 33.43 0.78 14.32
N MET A 444 34.54 1.28 14.91
CA MET A 444 35.72 1.73 14.15
C MET A 444 36.78 0.64 14.02
N ASN A 445 36.79 -0.35 14.91
CA ASN A 445 37.85 -1.36 14.99
C ASN A 445 37.37 -2.82 14.88
N GLY A 446 36.02 -3.03 14.74
CA GLY A 446 35.43 -4.37 14.67
C GLY A 446 35.35 -5.13 16.00
N THR A 447 35.84 -4.56 17.09
CA THR A 447 35.88 -5.18 18.43
C THR A 447 35.03 -4.44 19.45
N THR A 448 35.08 -3.11 19.47
CA THR A 448 34.26 -2.26 20.34
C THR A 448 33.04 -1.75 19.56
N TRP A 449 31.86 -2.07 20.04
CA TRP A 449 30.61 -1.80 19.34
C TRP A 449 29.73 -0.82 20.11
N THR A 450 29.12 0.10 19.38
CA THR A 450 28.17 1.08 19.93
C THR A 450 26.80 0.87 19.34
N SER A 451 25.77 0.68 20.19
CA SER A 451 24.38 0.53 19.79
C SER A 451 23.84 1.79 19.11
N ARG A 452 23.01 1.62 18.08
CA ARG A 452 22.42 2.71 17.29
C ARG A 452 20.90 2.60 17.22
N GLY A 453 20.25 3.71 16.78
CA GLY A 453 18.81 3.81 16.63
C GLY A 453 18.07 4.09 17.95
N GLY A 454 18.77 4.43 19.03
CA GLY A 454 18.19 4.90 20.29
C GLY A 454 16.99 4.05 20.76
N ALA A 455 15.93 4.74 21.19
CA ALA A 455 14.70 4.14 21.70
C ALA A 455 13.74 3.59 20.63
N ILE A 456 14.02 3.80 19.32
CA ILE A 456 13.19 3.23 18.26
C ILE A 456 13.14 1.71 18.42
N ALA A 457 11.93 1.15 18.43
CA ALA A 457 11.73 -0.29 18.56
C ALA A 457 12.31 -1.03 17.34
N LYS A 458 13.11 -2.05 17.60
CA LYS A 458 13.79 -2.87 16.60
C LYS A 458 13.19 -4.26 16.61
N THR A 459 11.92 -4.34 16.19
CA THR A 459 11.08 -5.54 16.24
C THR A 459 10.94 -6.16 14.85
N THR A 460 9.96 -5.69 14.06
CA THR A 460 9.67 -6.23 12.73
C THR A 460 10.48 -5.54 11.64
N ILE A 461 10.79 -6.27 10.58
CA ILE A 461 11.34 -5.74 9.33
C ILE A 461 10.23 -5.70 8.26
N GLY A 462 9.72 -6.84 7.83
CA GLY A 462 8.71 -6.95 6.79
C GLY A 462 9.22 -6.52 5.42
N TYR A 463 8.33 -5.94 4.60
CA TYR A 463 8.72 -5.48 3.26
C TYR A 463 9.87 -4.47 3.32
N LYS A 464 9.77 -3.46 4.20
CA LYS A 464 10.86 -2.48 4.40
C LYS A 464 10.88 -1.92 5.83
N ARG A 465 12.07 -1.86 6.41
CA ARG A 465 12.32 -1.20 7.69
C ARG A 465 13.48 -0.23 7.56
N ILE A 466 13.25 1.06 7.87
CA ILE A 466 14.29 2.10 7.87
C ILE A 466 14.48 2.58 9.31
N ILE A 467 15.71 2.52 9.79
CA ILE A 467 16.08 2.98 11.14
C ILE A 467 17.05 4.17 11.03
N PRO A 468 16.64 5.36 11.47
CA PRO A 468 17.56 6.45 11.73
C PRO A 468 18.53 6.07 12.86
N LEU A 469 19.85 6.09 12.60
CA LEU A 469 20.86 5.64 13.56
C LEU A 469 20.98 6.55 14.78
N ASN A 470 20.54 7.80 14.67
CA ASN A 470 20.45 8.75 15.77
C ASN A 470 19.27 8.50 16.74
N GLY A 471 18.34 7.62 16.36
CA GLY A 471 17.18 7.26 17.19
C GLY A 471 15.99 8.22 17.10
N SER A 472 15.89 9.05 16.06
CA SER A 472 14.80 9.99 15.89
C SER A 472 14.27 10.03 14.45
N THR A 473 12.95 10.08 14.29
CA THR A 473 12.27 10.37 13.01
C THR A 473 11.83 11.83 12.92
N SER A 474 12.01 12.63 13.99
CA SER A 474 11.49 13.99 14.08
C SER A 474 11.91 14.89 12.91
N ALA A 475 10.96 15.62 12.35
CA ALA A 475 11.19 16.59 11.27
C ALA A 475 12.14 17.75 11.67
N SER A 476 12.18 18.09 12.95
CA SER A 476 13.06 19.16 13.48
C SER A 476 14.46 18.66 13.84
N TYR A 477 14.72 17.36 13.66
CA TYR A 477 16.01 16.79 14.03
C TYR A 477 17.10 17.14 13.03
N THR A 478 18.23 17.66 13.52
CA THR A 478 19.45 17.85 12.71
C THR A 478 20.13 16.51 12.48
N GLU A 479 20.35 16.12 11.24
CA GLU A 479 20.95 14.84 10.90
C GLU A 479 22.40 14.75 11.37
N THR A 480 22.62 13.97 12.40
CA THR A 480 23.97 13.61 12.84
C THR A 480 24.33 12.25 12.27
N GLY A 481 25.38 12.21 11.45
CA GLY A 481 25.98 10.95 10.99
C GLY A 481 27.00 10.44 12.00
N PHE A 482 27.27 9.14 11.95
CA PHE A 482 28.26 8.47 12.78
C PHE A 482 29.38 7.92 11.90
N GLN A 483 30.64 8.15 12.30
CA GLN A 483 31.79 7.52 11.66
C GLN A 483 31.81 6.04 12.01
N ALA A 484 31.89 5.19 11.01
CA ALA A 484 31.90 3.74 11.17
C ALA A 484 32.77 3.07 10.09
N LYS A 485 33.67 2.17 10.49
CA LYS A 485 34.38 1.25 9.60
C LYS A 485 33.66 -0.10 9.52
N TYR A 486 32.81 -0.37 10.52
CA TYR A 486 32.00 -1.57 10.61
C TYR A 486 30.58 -1.21 11.04
N LEU A 487 29.59 -1.86 10.46
CA LEU A 487 28.18 -1.86 10.89
C LEU A 487 27.69 -3.30 10.99
N ARG A 488 27.02 -3.65 12.07
CA ARG A 488 26.36 -4.95 12.15
C ARG A 488 24.89 -4.85 12.54
N VAL A 489 24.11 -5.72 11.94
CA VAL A 489 22.74 -6.01 12.32
C VAL A 489 22.73 -7.40 12.96
N LYS A 490 22.23 -7.50 14.19
CA LYS A 490 21.99 -8.78 14.84
C LYS A 490 20.50 -9.04 14.87
N ILE A 491 20.03 -10.08 14.20
CA ILE A 491 18.68 -10.60 14.35
C ILE A 491 18.66 -11.40 15.65
N THR A 492 17.86 -10.95 16.61
CA THR A 492 17.79 -11.52 17.96
C THR A 492 16.63 -12.47 18.16
N ASN A 493 15.61 -12.40 17.25
CA ASN A 493 14.45 -13.29 17.27
C ASN A 493 13.77 -13.30 15.89
N SER A 494 13.32 -14.48 15.47
CA SER A 494 12.58 -14.68 14.22
C SER A 494 11.63 -15.88 14.34
N LYS A 495 10.51 -15.89 13.60
CA LYS A 495 9.56 -17.02 13.56
C LYS A 495 10.18 -18.30 12.98
N ALA A 496 11.11 -18.15 12.05
CA ALA A 496 11.88 -19.21 11.39
C ALA A 496 13.24 -18.62 10.99
N CYS A 497 14.04 -19.32 10.18
CA CYS A 497 15.27 -18.75 9.65
C CYS A 497 14.97 -17.41 8.94
N PRO A 498 15.66 -16.31 9.29
CA PRO A 498 15.42 -15.00 8.67
C PRO A 498 15.81 -15.02 7.19
N LEU A 499 15.05 -14.31 6.37
CA LEU A 499 15.30 -14.19 4.94
C LEU A 499 15.36 -12.69 4.60
N LEU A 500 16.52 -12.19 4.24
CA LEU A 500 16.68 -10.80 3.82
C LEU A 500 17.20 -10.74 2.39
N HIS A 501 16.55 -9.93 1.55
CA HIS A 501 17.05 -9.67 0.21
C HIS A 501 17.80 -8.34 0.09
N THR A 502 17.65 -7.43 1.07
CA THR A 502 18.35 -6.14 1.02
C THR A 502 18.77 -5.69 2.41
N LEU A 503 20.02 -5.23 2.49
CA LEU A 503 20.55 -4.42 3.59
C LEU A 503 21.27 -3.21 2.95
N SER A 504 20.73 -2.02 3.20
CA SER A 504 21.29 -0.75 2.72
C SER A 504 21.70 0.16 3.87
N VAL A 505 22.71 0.99 3.64
CA VAL A 505 23.22 1.98 4.60
C VAL A 505 23.38 3.33 3.91
N TYR A 506 22.91 4.40 4.57
CA TYR A 506 22.92 5.76 4.03
C TYR A 506 23.57 6.75 4.96
#